data_00cb818b8f3b5e5b78499737fa852f11
#
_entry.id   00cb818b8f3b5e5b78499737fa852f11
#
_cell.length_a   1.000
_cell.length_b   1.000
_cell.length_c   1.000
_cell.angle_alpha   90.00
_cell.angle_beta   90.00
_cell.angle_gamma   90.00
#
_symmetry.space_group_name_H-M   'P 1'
#
loop_
_entity.id
_entity.type
_entity.pdbx_description
1 polymer ?
#
loop_
_entity_poly.entity_id
_entity_poly.type
_entity_poly.pdbx_seq_one_letter_code
_entity_poly.pdbx_strand_id
1 'polypeptide(L)'
;MKKILFIAPHLSTGGLPQFLLKKIQSLINDYEIYCVEYDDITGGVLVVQRKQLQKICGKRFYTLSSNKFELLKLIDNIKPDIIHLEEMPEYFMDVNLATKLYNKDREYLIVETSHDSSFDPRRKRVFPDKFTFVSNYQKQNVESLGINTTVIEYPISVKCRKDRSEGLKFLGLDESKKHVLHVGLFTPRKNQKEFIEYAR
;
A
#
# COMPACT_ATOMS: atom_id res chain seq x y z
N MET A 1 -6.45 -12.22 20.97
CA MET A 1 -6.66 -11.59 19.63
C MET A 1 -5.37 -11.77 18.85
N LYS A 2 -5.44 -12.20 17.59
CA LYS A 2 -4.24 -12.33 16.76
C LYS A 2 -3.65 -10.97 16.42
N LYS A 3 -2.32 -10.89 16.34
CA LYS A 3 -1.56 -9.68 16.08
C LYS A 3 -1.14 -9.61 14.62
N ILE A 4 -1.42 -8.50 13.96
CA ILE A 4 -0.96 -8.24 12.59
C ILE A 4 -0.03 -7.02 12.59
N LEU A 5 1.17 -7.19 12.07
CA LEU A 5 2.12 -6.12 11.82
C LEU A 5 2.13 -5.77 10.35
N PHE A 6 1.57 -4.62 10.00
CA PHE A 6 1.67 -4.06 8.65
C PHE A 6 2.97 -3.28 8.48
N ILE A 7 3.68 -3.53 7.38
CA ILE A 7 4.92 -2.82 7.02
C ILE A 7 4.72 -2.19 5.65
N ALA A 8 4.67 -0.88 5.59
CA ALA A 8 4.60 -0.11 4.35
C ALA A 8 5.93 0.56 4.04
N PRO A 9 6.38 0.61 2.76
CA PRO A 9 7.61 1.30 2.40
C PRO A 9 7.59 2.77 2.80
N HIS A 10 6.46 3.44 2.61
CA HIS A 10 6.18 4.81 3.07
C HIS A 10 4.67 5.03 3.19
N LEU A 11 4.27 6.06 3.94
CA LEU A 11 2.86 6.43 4.15
C LEU A 11 2.57 7.89 3.74
N SER A 12 3.23 8.36 2.70
CA SER A 12 2.83 9.60 2.01
C SER A 12 1.46 9.44 1.33
N THR A 13 0.94 10.50 0.72
CA THR A 13 -0.32 10.43 -0.02
C THR A 13 -0.18 9.54 -1.27
N GLY A 14 -1.15 8.66 -1.49
CA GLY A 14 -1.16 7.77 -2.65
C GLY A 14 -2.11 6.59 -2.53
N GLY A 15 -2.07 5.72 -3.53
CA GLY A 15 -2.92 4.52 -3.60
C GLY A 15 -2.63 3.53 -2.48
N LEU A 16 -1.35 3.16 -2.30
CA LEU A 16 -0.93 2.21 -1.26
C LEU A 16 -1.32 2.68 0.16
N PRO A 17 -1.00 3.92 0.61
CA PRO A 17 -1.42 4.38 1.94
C PRO A 17 -2.94 4.42 2.11
N GLN A 18 -3.70 4.74 1.05
CA GLN A 18 -5.16 4.72 1.07
C GLN A 18 -5.71 3.30 1.19
N PHE A 19 -5.12 2.35 0.47
CA PHE A 19 -5.47 0.93 0.55
C PHE A 19 -5.22 0.38 1.95
N LEU A 20 -4.02 0.62 2.50
CA LEU A 20 -3.65 0.19 3.86
C LEU A 20 -4.59 0.78 4.91
N LEU A 21 -4.90 2.09 4.82
CA LEU A 21 -5.84 2.73 5.73
C LEU A 21 -7.20 2.02 5.74
N LYS A 22 -7.75 1.71 4.56
CA LYS A 22 -9.03 1.00 4.44
C LYS A 22 -8.95 -0.43 4.97
N LYS A 23 -7.86 -1.13 4.69
CA LYS A 23 -7.59 -2.48 5.21
C LYS A 23 -7.55 -2.48 6.74
N ILE A 24 -6.79 -1.57 7.35
CA ILE A 24 -6.71 -1.46 8.81
C ILE A 24 -8.09 -1.11 9.41
N GLN A 25 -8.82 -0.17 8.82
CA GLN A 25 -10.18 0.17 9.28
C GLN A 25 -11.13 -1.01 9.29
N SER A 26 -10.99 -1.95 8.34
CA SER A 26 -11.84 -3.15 8.28
C SER A 26 -11.44 -4.25 9.27
N LEU A 27 -10.19 -4.24 9.74
CA LEU A 27 -9.63 -5.32 10.58
C LEU A 27 -9.46 -4.94 12.05
N ILE A 28 -9.51 -3.66 12.40
CA ILE A 28 -9.11 -3.15 13.71
C ILE A 28 -9.97 -3.67 14.88
N ASN A 29 -11.20 -4.10 14.60
CA ASN A 29 -12.09 -4.66 15.62
C ASN A 29 -11.83 -6.14 15.90
N ASP A 30 -11.20 -6.87 14.96
CA ASP A 30 -11.02 -8.32 15.02
C ASP A 30 -9.57 -8.72 15.35
N TYR A 31 -8.62 -7.79 15.10
CA TYR A 31 -7.19 -8.03 15.25
C TYR A 31 -6.51 -6.92 16.05
N GLU A 32 -5.43 -7.28 16.74
CA GLU A 32 -4.51 -6.30 17.32
C GLU A 32 -3.55 -5.83 16.22
N ILE A 33 -3.76 -4.60 15.74
CA ILE A 33 -3.04 -4.06 14.58
C ILE A 33 -1.85 -3.20 15.02
N TYR A 34 -0.71 -3.48 14.43
CA TYR A 34 0.51 -2.69 14.46
C TYR A 34 0.82 -2.19 13.05
N CYS A 35 1.33 -0.97 12.92
CA CYS A 35 1.64 -0.36 11.63
C CYS A 35 3.05 0.25 11.67
N VAL A 36 3.88 -0.14 10.71
CA VAL A 36 5.23 0.38 10.53
C VAL A 36 5.33 1.09 9.19
N GLU A 37 5.76 2.34 9.23
CA GLU A 37 6.29 3.05 8.08
C GLU A 37 7.80 2.81 8.02
N TYR A 38 8.26 2.16 6.95
CA TYR A 38 9.66 1.78 6.80
C TYR A 38 10.58 2.98 6.58
N ASP A 39 10.13 3.94 5.77
CA ASP A 39 10.89 5.16 5.49
C ASP A 39 9.98 6.38 5.31
N ASP A 40 10.34 7.50 5.93
CA ASP A 40 9.68 8.79 5.70
C ASP A 40 10.34 9.52 4.52
N ILE A 41 10.00 9.11 3.31
CA ILE A 41 10.57 9.68 2.07
C ILE A 41 10.16 11.13 1.81
N THR A 42 9.18 11.65 2.55
CA THR A 42 8.63 12.99 2.32
C THR A 42 8.96 14.00 3.42
N GLY A 43 9.67 13.57 4.47
CA GLY A 43 9.97 14.43 5.62
C GLY A 43 8.69 14.99 6.29
N GLY A 44 7.61 14.21 6.30
CA GLY A 44 6.34 14.62 6.90
C GLY A 44 5.43 15.47 6.00
N VAL A 45 5.79 15.70 4.75
CA VAL A 45 4.94 16.40 3.77
C VAL A 45 4.02 15.41 3.03
N LEU A 46 2.80 15.85 2.64
CA LEU A 46 1.82 15.02 1.92
C LEU A 46 1.47 13.71 2.64
N VAL A 47 1.22 13.76 3.94
CA VAL A 47 1.02 12.59 4.81
C VAL A 47 -0.42 12.45 5.33
N VAL A 48 -1.40 12.66 4.48
CA VAL A 48 -2.84 12.63 4.88
C VAL A 48 -3.22 11.30 5.52
N GLN A 49 -2.88 10.19 4.88
CA GLN A 49 -3.21 8.85 5.36
C GLN A 49 -2.38 8.46 6.58
N ARG A 50 -1.12 8.85 6.66
CA ARG A 50 -0.27 8.64 7.83
C ARG A 50 -0.92 9.19 9.11
N LYS A 51 -1.39 10.44 9.08
CA LYS A 51 -2.05 11.05 10.24
C LYS A 51 -3.28 10.26 10.70
N GLN A 52 -4.06 9.72 9.76
CA GLN A 52 -5.21 8.89 10.08
C GLN A 52 -4.79 7.54 10.67
N LEU A 53 -3.77 6.90 10.12
CA LEU A 53 -3.20 5.65 10.64
C LEU A 53 -2.61 5.84 12.04
N GLN A 54 -1.88 6.92 12.27
CA GLN A 54 -1.38 7.29 13.61
C GLN A 54 -2.51 7.45 14.63
N LYS A 55 -3.62 8.08 14.22
CA LYS A 55 -4.80 8.22 15.10
C LYS A 55 -5.45 6.88 15.41
N ILE A 56 -5.55 5.97 14.44
CA ILE A 56 -6.19 4.65 14.59
C ILE A 56 -5.31 3.71 15.41
N CYS A 57 -4.02 3.62 15.09
CA CYS A 57 -3.10 2.68 15.73
C CYS A 57 -2.55 3.20 17.06
N GLY A 58 -2.53 4.52 17.27
CA GLY A 58 -2.00 5.14 18.49
C GLY A 58 -0.56 4.74 18.76
N LYS A 59 -0.27 4.20 19.94
CA LYS A 59 1.06 3.74 20.35
C LYS A 59 1.59 2.53 19.55
N ARG A 60 0.78 1.91 18.71
CA ARG A 60 1.13 0.79 17.84
C ARG A 60 1.49 1.24 16.41
N PHE A 61 1.68 2.54 16.22
CA PHE A 61 2.22 3.11 14.98
C PHE A 61 3.69 3.47 15.17
N TYR A 62 4.53 3.07 14.23
CA TYR A 62 5.98 3.30 14.24
C TYR A 62 6.45 3.86 12.91
N THR A 63 7.40 4.77 12.94
CA THR A 63 8.23 5.16 11.78
C THR A 63 9.66 4.77 12.10
N LEU A 64 10.29 3.95 11.26
CA LEU A 64 11.64 3.49 11.51
C LEU A 64 12.66 4.64 11.33
N SER A 65 13.67 4.63 12.17
CA SER A 65 14.84 5.50 12.04
C SER A 65 15.72 5.13 10.83
N SER A 66 16.89 5.74 10.72
CA SER A 66 17.91 5.34 9.73
C SER A 66 18.39 3.89 9.93
N ASN A 67 18.39 3.40 11.17
CA ASN A 67 18.74 2.00 11.45
C ASN A 67 17.56 1.07 11.22
N LYS A 68 17.40 0.59 10.00
CA LYS A 68 16.28 -0.28 9.62
C LYS A 68 16.26 -1.65 10.33
N PHE A 69 17.39 -2.09 10.89
CA PHE A 69 17.47 -3.34 11.68
C PHE A 69 16.72 -3.28 13.02
N GLU A 70 16.32 -2.10 13.48
CA GLU A 70 15.42 -1.98 14.63
C GLU A 70 14.05 -2.64 14.39
N LEU A 71 13.66 -2.87 13.12
CA LEU A 71 12.46 -3.63 12.75
C LEU A 71 12.47 -5.04 13.39
N LEU A 72 13.63 -5.71 13.41
CA LEU A 72 13.73 -7.07 14.01
C LEU A 72 13.45 -7.03 15.51
N LYS A 73 14.02 -6.03 16.23
CA LYS A 73 13.73 -5.84 17.65
C LYS A 73 12.26 -5.54 17.92
N LEU A 74 11.64 -4.77 17.03
CA LEU A 74 10.22 -4.47 17.12
C LEU A 74 9.37 -5.74 16.94
N ILE A 75 9.71 -6.59 15.98
CA ILE A 75 9.05 -7.88 15.74
C ILE A 75 9.20 -8.78 16.98
N ASP A 76 10.40 -8.90 17.55
CA ASP A 76 10.66 -9.69 18.75
C ASP A 76 9.84 -9.21 19.96
N ASN A 77 9.64 -7.89 20.08
CA ASN A 77 8.83 -7.31 21.17
C ASN A 77 7.31 -7.51 20.94
N ILE A 78 6.83 -7.33 19.72
CA ILE A 78 5.40 -7.46 19.36
C ILE A 78 4.99 -8.93 19.35
N LYS A 79 5.83 -9.80 18.81
CA LYS A 79 5.53 -11.21 18.50
C LYS A 79 4.25 -11.31 17.66
N PRO A 80 4.25 -10.80 16.41
CA PRO A 80 3.07 -10.82 15.55
C PRO A 80 2.77 -12.26 15.10
N ASP A 81 1.50 -12.58 14.91
CA ASP A 81 1.08 -13.83 14.23
C ASP A 81 1.24 -13.71 12.71
N ILE A 82 1.09 -12.48 12.19
CA ILE A 82 1.16 -12.17 10.76
C ILE A 82 1.98 -10.90 10.55
N ILE A 83 2.93 -10.95 9.64
CA ILE A 83 3.60 -9.77 9.08
C ILE A 83 3.07 -9.57 7.67
N HIS A 84 2.49 -8.39 7.40
CA HIS A 84 1.95 -8.06 6.11
C HIS A 84 2.72 -6.90 5.49
N LEU A 85 3.51 -7.18 4.44
CA LEU A 85 4.23 -6.16 3.69
C LEU A 85 3.30 -5.57 2.61
N GLU A 86 3.20 -4.25 2.58
CA GLU A 86 2.38 -3.49 1.60
C GLU A 86 3.20 -3.06 0.39
N GLU A 87 4.17 -3.80 0.01
CA GLU A 87 4.91 -3.88 -1.25
C GLU A 87 5.97 -4.99 -1.12
N MET A 88 6.51 -5.43 -2.24
CA MET A 88 7.58 -6.42 -2.24
C MET A 88 8.85 -5.88 -1.60
N PRO A 89 9.49 -6.62 -0.68
CA PRO A 89 10.69 -6.15 0.03
C PRO A 89 11.84 -5.81 -0.91
N GLU A 90 11.92 -6.43 -2.08
CA GLU A 90 12.95 -6.15 -3.09
C GLU A 90 12.96 -4.70 -3.59
N TYR A 91 11.88 -3.95 -3.38
CA TYR A 91 11.80 -2.54 -3.79
C TYR A 91 12.34 -1.56 -2.75
N PHE A 92 12.29 -1.91 -1.45
CA PHE A 92 12.54 -0.92 -0.41
C PHE A 92 13.39 -1.42 0.76
N MET A 93 13.55 -2.73 0.92
CA MET A 93 14.21 -3.31 2.08
C MET A 93 15.64 -3.78 1.74
N ASP A 94 16.56 -3.57 2.66
CA ASP A 94 17.90 -4.16 2.58
C ASP A 94 17.83 -5.68 2.47
N VAL A 95 18.65 -6.29 1.61
CA VAL A 95 18.61 -7.73 1.34
C VAL A 95 18.91 -8.57 2.59
N ASN A 96 19.82 -8.11 3.46
CA ASN A 96 20.15 -8.86 4.68
C ASN A 96 19.00 -8.79 5.68
N LEU A 97 18.33 -7.64 5.78
CA LEU A 97 17.15 -7.48 6.61
C LEU A 97 16.00 -8.35 6.09
N ALA A 98 15.75 -8.34 4.78
CA ALA A 98 14.74 -9.19 4.16
C ALA A 98 15.03 -10.68 4.41
N THR A 99 16.27 -11.13 4.23
CA THR A 99 16.68 -12.52 4.49
C THR A 99 16.42 -12.93 5.94
N LYS A 100 16.70 -12.05 6.91
CA LYS A 100 16.40 -12.34 8.32
C LYS A 100 14.90 -12.38 8.62
N LEU A 101 14.14 -11.47 8.02
CA LEU A 101 12.68 -11.42 8.15
C LEU A 101 12.03 -12.70 7.59
N TYR A 102 12.54 -13.22 6.47
CA TYR A 102 12.02 -14.42 5.80
C TYR A 102 12.70 -15.71 6.26
N ASN A 103 13.34 -15.69 7.43
CA ASN A 103 13.93 -16.89 8.03
C ASN A 103 12.92 -18.05 8.07
N LYS A 104 13.38 -19.26 7.80
CA LYS A 104 12.54 -20.46 7.79
C LYS A 104 12.00 -20.85 9.19
N ASP A 105 12.75 -20.48 10.23
CA ASP A 105 12.42 -20.79 11.62
C ASP A 105 11.51 -19.73 12.29
N ARG A 106 10.97 -18.78 11.49
CA ARG A 106 10.07 -17.74 11.99
C ARG A 106 8.76 -18.31 12.53
N GLU A 107 8.25 -17.72 13.59
CA GLU A 107 6.98 -18.09 14.23
C GLU A 107 5.75 -17.34 13.66
N TYR A 108 5.91 -16.50 12.65
CA TYR A 108 4.85 -15.69 12.01
C TYR A 108 4.68 -16.05 10.55
N LEU A 109 3.47 -15.82 10.04
CA LEU A 109 3.20 -15.88 8.61
C LEU A 109 3.56 -14.57 7.92
N ILE A 110 4.06 -14.65 6.69
CA ILE A 110 4.33 -13.48 5.87
C ILE A 110 3.33 -13.41 4.72
N VAL A 111 2.68 -12.27 4.60
CA VAL A 111 1.82 -11.90 3.47
C VAL A 111 2.44 -10.71 2.77
N GLU A 112 2.48 -10.70 1.45
CA GLU A 112 2.87 -9.53 0.65
C GLU A 112 1.71 -9.07 -0.20
N THR A 113 1.49 -7.75 -0.29
CA THR A 113 0.62 -7.14 -1.30
C THR A 113 1.47 -6.38 -2.28
N SER A 114 1.40 -6.71 -3.57
CA SER A 114 2.03 -5.89 -4.61
C SER A 114 1.07 -4.86 -5.16
N HIS A 115 1.54 -3.62 -5.22
CA HIS A 115 0.85 -2.48 -5.83
C HIS A 115 1.44 -2.08 -7.18
N ASP A 116 2.62 -2.60 -7.53
CA ASP A 116 3.29 -2.30 -8.81
C ASP A 116 2.97 -3.36 -9.87
N SER A 117 2.33 -2.93 -10.96
CA SER A 117 2.00 -3.79 -12.09
C SER A 117 3.21 -4.14 -12.98
N SER A 118 4.35 -3.48 -12.77
CA SER A 118 5.57 -3.69 -13.56
C SER A 118 6.59 -4.61 -12.88
N PHE A 119 6.21 -5.27 -11.78
CA PHE A 119 7.12 -6.18 -11.10
C PHE A 119 7.54 -7.35 -12.01
N ASP A 120 8.85 -7.54 -12.12
CA ASP A 120 9.43 -8.71 -12.78
C ASP A 120 9.61 -9.83 -11.77
N PRO A 121 8.87 -10.96 -11.89
CA PRO A 121 8.94 -12.07 -10.95
C PRO A 121 10.35 -12.70 -10.86
N ARG A 122 11.19 -12.57 -11.87
CA ARG A 122 12.58 -13.05 -11.85
C ARG A 122 13.47 -12.30 -10.85
N ARG A 123 13.03 -11.14 -10.37
CA ARG A 123 13.73 -10.34 -9.35
C ARG A 123 13.41 -10.77 -7.93
N LYS A 124 12.44 -11.66 -7.74
CA LYS A 124 12.03 -12.15 -6.43
C LYS A 124 13.16 -12.97 -5.78
N ARG A 125 13.52 -12.62 -4.55
CA ARG A 125 14.61 -13.24 -3.77
C ARG A 125 14.11 -13.95 -2.53
N VAL A 126 13.06 -13.42 -1.91
CA VAL A 126 12.42 -13.98 -0.72
C VAL A 126 10.94 -14.21 -1.02
N PHE A 127 10.34 -15.25 -0.44
CA PHE A 127 9.01 -15.68 -0.80
C PHE A 127 8.09 -15.69 0.42
N PRO A 128 6.93 -15.01 0.36
CA PRO A 128 5.94 -15.02 1.42
C PRO A 128 5.17 -16.33 1.46
N ASP A 129 4.45 -16.56 2.55
CA ASP A 129 3.50 -17.67 2.65
C ASP A 129 2.28 -17.43 1.74
N LYS A 130 1.96 -16.15 1.47
CA LYS A 130 0.89 -15.75 0.56
C LYS A 130 1.17 -14.43 -0.14
N PHE A 131 0.93 -14.39 -1.46
CA PHE A 131 0.85 -13.16 -2.22
C PHE A 131 -0.58 -12.66 -2.34
N THR A 132 -0.75 -11.34 -2.21
CA THR A 132 -1.96 -10.64 -2.60
C THR A 132 -1.65 -9.60 -3.67
N PHE A 133 -2.53 -9.49 -4.64
CA PHE A 133 -2.43 -8.53 -5.74
C PHE A 133 -3.66 -7.64 -5.77
N VAL A 134 -3.51 -6.44 -6.29
CA VAL A 134 -4.62 -5.49 -6.43
C VAL A 134 -5.38 -5.66 -7.75
N SER A 135 -4.92 -6.57 -8.61
CA SER A 135 -5.59 -6.90 -9.88
C SER A 135 -5.26 -8.32 -10.37
N ASN A 136 -6.15 -8.90 -11.17
CA ASN A 136 -5.90 -10.18 -11.83
C ASN A 136 -4.73 -10.12 -12.82
N TYR A 137 -4.50 -8.98 -13.46
CA TYR A 137 -3.37 -8.78 -14.35
C TYR A 137 -2.02 -9.02 -13.65
N GLN A 138 -1.85 -8.46 -12.45
CA GLN A 138 -0.64 -8.67 -11.65
C GLN A 138 -0.50 -10.13 -11.20
N LYS A 139 -1.61 -10.75 -10.76
CA LYS A 139 -1.62 -12.15 -10.34
C LYS A 139 -1.10 -13.08 -11.45
N GLN A 140 -1.57 -12.91 -12.67
CA GLN A 140 -1.17 -13.75 -13.82
C GLN A 140 0.35 -13.71 -14.08
N ASN A 141 1.00 -12.57 -13.86
CA ASN A 141 2.43 -12.41 -14.06
C ASN A 141 3.31 -13.24 -13.10
N VAL A 142 2.76 -13.69 -11.98
CA VAL A 142 3.50 -14.44 -10.95
C VAL A 142 2.95 -15.86 -10.71
N GLU A 143 1.92 -16.25 -11.42
CA GLU A 143 1.31 -17.58 -11.28
C GLU A 143 2.32 -18.72 -11.50
N SER A 144 3.29 -18.50 -12.38
CA SER A 144 4.38 -19.46 -12.68
C SER A 144 5.34 -19.70 -11.50
N LEU A 145 5.34 -18.85 -10.48
CA LEU A 145 6.17 -19.03 -9.28
C LEU A 145 5.62 -20.08 -8.31
N GLY A 146 4.41 -20.60 -8.55
CA GLY A 146 3.79 -21.63 -7.71
C GLY A 146 3.41 -21.16 -6.30
N ILE A 147 3.34 -19.84 -6.06
CA ILE A 147 3.03 -19.29 -4.75
C ILE A 147 1.52 -19.15 -4.57
N ASN A 148 1.05 -19.37 -3.33
CA ASN A 148 -0.36 -19.14 -3.00
C ASN A 148 -0.72 -17.67 -3.17
N THR A 149 -1.58 -17.37 -4.16
CA THR A 149 -1.94 -16.02 -4.57
C THR A 149 -3.43 -15.75 -4.40
N THR A 150 -3.77 -14.48 -4.11
CA THR A 150 -5.15 -14.00 -4.13
C THR A 150 -5.21 -12.57 -4.65
N VAL A 151 -6.39 -12.12 -5.08
CA VAL A 151 -6.63 -10.73 -5.49
C VAL A 151 -7.50 -10.04 -4.44
N ILE A 152 -7.05 -8.87 -3.98
CA ILE A 152 -7.80 -7.98 -3.12
C ILE A 152 -7.79 -6.60 -3.78
N GLU A 153 -8.88 -6.27 -4.46
CA GLU A 153 -9.00 -5.01 -5.17
C GLU A 153 -9.07 -3.81 -4.21
N TYR A 154 -8.74 -2.62 -4.73
CA TYR A 154 -8.85 -1.39 -3.94
C TYR A 154 -10.28 -1.16 -3.47
N PRO A 155 -10.54 -1.04 -2.17
CA PRO A 155 -11.88 -0.76 -1.66
C PRO A 155 -12.28 0.68 -2.02
N ILE A 156 -13.34 0.82 -2.80
CA ILE A 156 -13.90 2.11 -3.19
C ILE A 156 -15.14 2.37 -2.33
N SER A 157 -15.12 3.43 -1.54
CA SER A 157 -16.32 3.90 -0.86
C SER A 157 -17.17 4.67 -1.87
N VAL A 158 -18.29 4.11 -2.30
CA VAL A 158 -19.28 4.83 -3.08
C VAL A 158 -19.99 5.81 -2.14
N LYS A 159 -19.47 7.05 -2.08
CA LYS A 159 -20.24 8.15 -1.49
C LYS A 159 -21.33 8.55 -2.47
N CYS A 160 -22.44 9.07 -1.93
CA CYS A 160 -23.58 9.55 -2.69
C CYS A 160 -23.13 10.29 -3.96
N ARG A 161 -23.61 9.85 -5.12
CA ARG A 161 -23.36 10.57 -6.38
C ARG A 161 -24.09 11.91 -6.27
N LYS A 162 -23.35 13.00 -6.35
CA LYS A 162 -23.94 14.31 -6.61
C LYS A 162 -24.51 14.29 -8.03
N ASP A 163 -25.58 15.04 -8.23
CA ASP A 163 -26.08 15.28 -9.57
C ASP A 163 -24.97 15.92 -10.44
N ARG A 164 -24.92 15.55 -11.71
CA ARG A 164 -23.93 16.08 -12.66
C ARG A 164 -23.97 17.62 -12.71
N SER A 165 -25.17 18.19 -12.76
CA SER A 165 -25.36 19.64 -12.81
C SER A 165 -24.79 20.34 -11.56
N GLU A 166 -25.07 19.83 -10.36
CA GLU A 166 -24.49 20.35 -9.11
C GLU A 166 -22.95 20.26 -9.11
N GLY A 167 -22.41 19.15 -9.60
CA GLY A 167 -20.96 18.95 -9.71
C GLY A 167 -20.29 19.95 -10.65
N LEU A 168 -20.86 20.14 -11.85
CA LEU A 168 -20.36 21.09 -12.84
C LEU A 168 -20.45 22.53 -12.33
N LYS A 169 -21.56 22.89 -11.73
CA LYS A 169 -21.77 24.22 -11.12
C LYS A 169 -20.75 24.49 -10.02
N PHE A 170 -20.51 23.51 -9.14
CA PHE A 170 -19.49 23.61 -8.08
C PHE A 170 -18.08 23.84 -8.63
N LEU A 171 -17.76 23.24 -9.78
CA LEU A 171 -16.46 23.36 -10.44
C LEU A 171 -16.37 24.56 -11.40
N GLY A 172 -17.46 25.32 -11.61
CA GLY A 172 -17.51 26.42 -12.57
C GLY A 172 -17.40 25.96 -14.03
N LEU A 173 -17.85 24.73 -14.35
CA LEU A 173 -17.75 24.14 -15.68
C LEU A 173 -19.04 24.32 -16.48
N ASP A 174 -18.91 24.51 -17.79
CA ASP A 174 -20.03 24.68 -18.74
C ASP A 174 -20.79 23.37 -18.92
N GLU A 175 -22.08 23.35 -18.57
CA GLU A 175 -22.95 22.16 -18.65
C GLU A 175 -23.18 21.65 -20.07
N SER A 176 -23.07 22.53 -21.06
CA SER A 176 -23.25 22.19 -22.49
C SER A 176 -22.08 21.42 -23.09
N LYS A 177 -20.93 21.40 -22.40
CA LYS A 177 -19.70 20.77 -22.89
C LYS A 177 -19.49 19.39 -22.30
N LYS A 178 -18.76 18.55 -23.02
CA LYS A 178 -18.20 17.30 -22.49
C LYS A 178 -16.94 17.63 -21.68
N HIS A 179 -16.83 17.05 -20.49
CA HIS A 179 -15.67 17.21 -19.61
C HIS A 179 -15.01 15.87 -19.39
N VAL A 180 -13.67 15.86 -19.49
CA VAL A 180 -12.83 14.69 -19.20
C VAL A 180 -11.92 15.04 -18.04
N LEU A 181 -11.87 14.19 -17.04
CA LEU A 181 -11.08 14.38 -15.82
C LEU A 181 -9.89 13.43 -15.81
N HIS A 182 -8.70 13.97 -15.62
CA HIS A 182 -7.48 13.20 -15.34
C HIS A 182 -6.94 13.59 -13.97
N VAL A 183 -6.94 12.64 -13.03
CA VAL A 183 -6.47 12.86 -11.65
C VAL A 183 -5.18 12.11 -11.41
N GLY A 184 -4.15 12.79 -10.93
CA GLY A 184 -2.86 12.20 -10.59
C GLY A 184 -1.78 13.23 -10.31
N LEU A 185 -0.67 12.76 -9.73
CA LEU A 185 0.54 13.60 -9.63
C LEU A 185 1.08 13.90 -11.03
N PHE A 186 1.60 15.12 -11.23
CA PHE A 186 2.25 15.49 -12.49
C PHE A 186 3.60 14.78 -12.61
N THR A 187 3.59 13.63 -13.27
CA THR A 187 4.78 12.82 -13.51
C THR A 187 4.73 12.22 -14.92
N PRO A 188 5.88 11.93 -15.55
CA PRO A 188 5.91 11.27 -16.86
C PRO A 188 5.09 9.96 -16.89
N ARG A 189 5.11 9.18 -15.81
CA ARG A 189 4.37 7.92 -15.69
C ARG A 189 2.85 8.10 -15.73
N LYS A 190 2.32 9.28 -15.37
CA LYS A 190 0.87 9.59 -15.38
C LYS A 190 0.41 10.20 -16.70
N ASN A 191 1.37 10.57 -17.58
CA ASN A 191 1.14 10.94 -18.97
C ASN A 191 0.13 12.08 -19.21
N GLN A 192 0.07 13.06 -18.30
CA GLN A 192 -0.84 14.22 -18.45
C GLN A 192 -0.58 15.01 -19.71
N LYS A 193 0.68 15.04 -20.21
CA LYS A 193 1.03 15.76 -21.45
C LYS A 193 0.26 15.21 -22.65
N GLU A 194 0.33 13.90 -22.87
CA GLU A 194 -0.39 13.24 -23.97
C GLU A 194 -1.90 13.37 -23.81
N PHE A 195 -2.41 13.28 -22.57
CA PHE A 195 -3.82 13.52 -22.29
C PHE A 195 -4.29 14.91 -22.76
N ILE A 196 -3.48 15.97 -22.58
CA ILE A 196 -3.78 17.33 -23.04
C ILE A 196 -3.71 17.39 -24.57
N GLU A 197 -2.78 16.68 -25.20
CA GLU A 197 -2.64 16.62 -26.66
C GLU A 197 -3.88 15.96 -27.32
N TYR A 198 -4.45 14.92 -26.70
CA TYR A 198 -5.70 14.32 -27.19
C TYR A 198 -6.95 15.18 -26.98
N ALA A 199 -6.90 16.17 -26.12
CA ALA A 199 -8.02 17.08 -25.85
C ALA A 199 -8.08 18.28 -26.80
N ARG A 200 -7.11 18.43 -27.69
CA ARG A 200 -7.05 19.49 -28.71
C ARG A 200 -7.70 19.07 -30.01
#